data_1631d775e80ddbe0ba851cd3e8c295b4
#
_entry.id   1631d775e80ddbe0ba851cd3e8c295b4
#
_cell.length_a   1.000
_cell.length_b   1.000
_cell.length_c   1.000
_cell.angle_alpha   90.00
_cell.angle_beta   90.00
_cell.angle_gamma   90.00
#
_symmetry.space_group_name_H-M   'P 1'
#
loop_
_entity.id
_entity.type
_entity.pdbx_description
1 polymer ?
#
loop_
_entity_poly.entity_id
_entity_poly.type
_entity_poly.pdbx_seq_one_letter_code
_entity_poly.pdbx_strand_id
1 'polypeptide(L)'
;MTASRPAIVLLAGESTSAAVLYGLYDVLFSVGAVYLDMTMGAPGSEALDVRIVSKDGKTFRCFGGIPVEPHASMTDVSDCDLLVVCDMYSPISGSPRAEYAVYSDWLRQSYARGSMVTSVCSGALVLAEAGLLNGRETASHWAYAELFAKDYPAATLRRDSILCLTEEKDRIVTAGGVTSWQELALYIIARFCGTEAALQTAKVHLLSGHELGQLPFAAVNRRIEPSDGVIARCQEWIALNYAAPNPVQAMTDLSGLPSRTFSRRFQSATGRSPIDYVQALRIEEAKQMLETSADPVVAISAEVGYQDAAAFRRTFRKLSGTTPADYRRRFSRLGVGAQGN
;
A
#
# COMPACT_ATOMS: atom_id res chain seq x y z
N MET A 1 -37.32 7.08 -18.60
CA MET A 1 -35.93 7.60 -18.73
C MET A 1 -35.03 6.58 -18.04
N THR A 2 -34.25 5.82 -18.77
CA THR A 2 -33.20 4.97 -18.18
C THR A 2 -32.22 5.87 -17.49
N ALA A 3 -32.02 5.72 -16.19
CA ALA A 3 -30.99 6.43 -15.46
C ALA A 3 -29.63 6.19 -16.19
N SER A 4 -28.84 7.23 -16.42
CA SER A 4 -27.53 7.08 -17.02
C SER A 4 -26.65 6.23 -16.10
N ARG A 5 -25.91 5.31 -16.68
CA ARG A 5 -24.92 4.50 -15.91
C ARG A 5 -23.89 5.42 -15.30
N PRO A 6 -23.48 5.20 -14.03
CA PRO A 6 -22.39 5.98 -13.43
C PRO A 6 -21.13 5.90 -14.27
N ALA A 7 -20.51 7.06 -14.53
CA ALA A 7 -19.32 7.20 -15.34
C ALA A 7 -18.08 7.06 -14.46
N ILE A 8 -17.29 6.03 -14.68
CA ILE A 8 -16.08 5.69 -13.93
C ILE A 8 -14.86 5.91 -14.81
N VAL A 9 -13.95 6.76 -14.37
CA VAL A 9 -12.72 7.06 -15.09
C VAL A 9 -11.52 6.46 -14.36
N LEU A 10 -10.75 5.64 -15.06
CA LEU A 10 -9.48 5.09 -14.59
C LEU A 10 -8.33 5.90 -15.20
N LEU A 11 -7.68 6.76 -14.41
CA LEU A 11 -6.50 7.52 -14.83
C LEU A 11 -5.27 6.62 -14.77
N ALA A 12 -4.58 6.46 -15.90
CA ALA A 12 -3.39 5.65 -16.04
C ALA A 12 -2.31 6.33 -16.90
N GLY A 13 -1.07 5.85 -16.78
CA GLY A 13 0.09 6.33 -17.53
C GLY A 13 1.19 5.27 -17.61
N GLU A 14 2.38 5.65 -18.10
CA GLU A 14 3.50 4.75 -18.37
C GLU A 14 4.01 4.00 -17.13
N SER A 15 3.86 4.59 -15.95
CA SER A 15 4.27 4.00 -14.67
C SER A 15 3.17 3.16 -13.99
N THR A 16 1.99 3.05 -14.61
CA THR A 16 0.85 2.27 -14.07
C THR A 16 1.08 0.77 -14.24
N SER A 17 0.75 -0.02 -13.23
CA SER A 17 0.73 -1.48 -13.29
C SER A 17 -0.45 -1.98 -14.13
N ALA A 18 -0.18 -2.84 -15.11
CA ALA A 18 -1.23 -3.46 -15.94
C ALA A 18 -2.24 -4.25 -15.08
N ALA A 19 -1.75 -4.93 -14.03
CA ALA A 19 -2.59 -5.72 -13.13
C ALA A 19 -3.61 -4.87 -12.35
N VAL A 20 -3.24 -3.65 -11.96
CA VAL A 20 -4.16 -2.72 -11.29
C VAL A 20 -5.15 -2.14 -12.29
N LEU A 21 -4.67 -1.65 -13.43
CA LEU A 21 -5.51 -1.01 -14.44
C LEU A 21 -6.56 -1.96 -14.99
N TYR A 22 -6.12 -3.10 -15.53
CA TYR A 22 -7.04 -4.05 -16.16
C TYR A 22 -7.84 -4.85 -15.13
N GLY A 23 -7.28 -5.13 -13.94
CA GLY A 23 -8.05 -5.73 -12.85
C GLY A 23 -9.23 -4.87 -12.41
N LEU A 24 -9.02 -3.55 -12.23
CA LEU A 24 -10.11 -2.60 -11.96
C LEU A 24 -11.08 -2.54 -13.14
N TYR A 25 -10.57 -2.42 -14.35
CA TYR A 25 -11.40 -2.32 -15.55
C TYR A 25 -12.32 -3.54 -15.68
N ASP A 26 -11.77 -4.75 -15.66
CA ASP A 26 -12.52 -6.00 -15.85
C ASP A 26 -13.58 -6.20 -14.75
N VAL A 27 -13.20 -5.98 -13.49
CA VAL A 27 -14.11 -6.15 -12.35
C VAL A 27 -15.25 -5.15 -12.40
N LEU A 28 -14.97 -3.86 -12.66
CA LEU A 28 -16.01 -2.82 -12.74
C LEU A 28 -16.90 -2.97 -13.98
N PHE A 29 -16.33 -3.38 -15.11
CA PHE A 29 -17.06 -3.62 -16.35
C PHE A 29 -18.02 -4.81 -16.23
N SER A 30 -17.64 -5.85 -15.47
CA SER A 30 -18.44 -7.07 -15.31
C SER A 30 -19.71 -6.91 -14.49
N VAL A 31 -19.85 -5.78 -13.76
CA VAL A 31 -20.98 -5.56 -12.84
C VAL A 31 -22.32 -5.56 -13.58
N GLY A 32 -23.25 -6.36 -13.08
CA GLY A 32 -24.61 -6.50 -13.65
C GLY A 32 -24.70 -7.45 -14.86
N ALA A 33 -23.58 -7.75 -15.52
CA ALA A 33 -23.58 -8.62 -16.70
C ALA A 33 -23.21 -10.09 -16.36
N VAL A 34 -22.04 -10.30 -15.77
CA VAL A 34 -21.42 -11.64 -15.72
C VAL A 34 -22.08 -12.57 -14.71
N TYR A 35 -22.52 -12.07 -13.54
CA TYR A 35 -23.10 -12.93 -12.50
C TYR A 35 -24.39 -13.62 -12.97
N LEU A 36 -25.29 -12.88 -13.64
CA LEU A 36 -26.54 -13.44 -14.16
C LEU A 36 -26.29 -14.46 -15.28
N ASP A 37 -25.35 -14.18 -16.16
CA ASP A 37 -24.97 -15.12 -17.20
C ASP A 37 -24.43 -16.43 -16.60
N MET A 38 -23.47 -16.34 -15.67
CA MET A 38 -22.82 -17.53 -15.06
C MET A 38 -23.76 -18.36 -14.18
N THR A 39 -24.76 -17.74 -13.53
CA THR A 39 -25.61 -18.45 -12.56
C THR A 39 -26.97 -18.85 -13.10
N MET A 40 -27.51 -18.11 -14.07
CA MET A 40 -28.86 -18.31 -14.59
C MET A 40 -28.89 -18.51 -16.12
N GLY A 41 -27.76 -18.36 -16.81
CA GLY A 41 -27.71 -18.37 -18.27
C GLY A 41 -28.53 -17.23 -18.91
N ALA A 42 -28.74 -16.14 -18.15
CA ALA A 42 -29.54 -15.00 -18.57
C ALA A 42 -28.63 -13.82 -18.94
N PRO A 43 -28.92 -13.11 -20.06
CA PRO A 43 -28.13 -11.94 -20.42
C PRO A 43 -28.31 -10.84 -19.36
N GLY A 44 -27.19 -10.39 -18.80
CA GLY A 44 -27.17 -9.21 -17.95
C GLY A 44 -26.89 -7.94 -18.76
N SER A 45 -26.81 -6.81 -18.08
CA SER A 45 -26.40 -5.53 -18.68
C SER A 45 -25.38 -4.84 -17.77
N GLU A 46 -24.41 -4.20 -18.38
CA GLU A 46 -23.40 -3.41 -17.68
C GLU A 46 -24.06 -2.34 -16.81
N ALA A 47 -23.64 -2.27 -15.55
CA ALA A 47 -24.19 -1.31 -14.58
C ALA A 47 -23.37 0.01 -14.54
N LEU A 48 -22.13 -0.01 -15.02
CA LEU A 48 -21.16 1.11 -14.99
C LEU A 48 -20.66 1.43 -16.41
N ASP A 49 -20.34 2.69 -16.67
CA ASP A 49 -19.60 3.15 -17.86
C ASP A 49 -18.14 3.36 -17.46
N VAL A 50 -17.26 2.40 -17.76
CA VAL A 50 -15.86 2.38 -17.33
C VAL A 50 -14.94 2.78 -18.47
N ARG A 51 -14.11 3.80 -18.25
CA ARG A 51 -13.18 4.32 -19.27
C ARG A 51 -11.76 4.44 -18.74
N ILE A 52 -10.78 4.01 -19.53
CA ILE A 52 -9.37 4.27 -19.30
C ILE A 52 -9.04 5.63 -19.92
N VAL A 53 -8.40 6.49 -19.12
CA VAL A 53 -8.01 7.85 -19.52
C VAL A 53 -6.52 8.04 -19.27
N SER A 54 -5.83 8.65 -20.22
CA SER A 54 -4.44 9.06 -20.06
C SER A 54 -4.30 10.58 -20.18
N LYS A 55 -3.11 11.09 -19.90
CA LYS A 55 -2.81 12.52 -19.97
C LYS A 55 -3.23 13.16 -21.32
N ASP A 56 -2.93 12.50 -22.43
CA ASP A 56 -3.08 13.04 -23.78
C ASP A 56 -3.90 12.15 -24.72
N GLY A 57 -4.49 11.08 -24.24
CA GLY A 57 -5.30 10.14 -25.01
C GLY A 57 -4.52 9.23 -25.96
N LYS A 58 -3.20 9.33 -25.97
CA LYS A 58 -2.37 8.51 -26.86
C LYS A 58 -2.08 7.16 -26.23
N THR A 59 -1.86 6.17 -27.11
CA THR A 59 -1.35 4.85 -26.72
C THR A 59 -0.03 4.99 -25.97
N PHE A 60 0.07 4.33 -24.82
CA PHE A 60 1.27 4.29 -23.99
C PHE A 60 1.61 2.85 -23.62
N ARG A 61 2.80 2.63 -23.08
CA ARG A 61 3.19 1.34 -22.49
C ARG A 61 3.21 1.50 -20.97
N CYS A 62 2.41 0.69 -20.28
CA CYS A 62 2.41 0.70 -18.81
C CYS A 62 3.66 0.03 -18.24
N PHE A 63 3.82 0.05 -16.92
CA PHE A 63 4.91 -0.63 -16.23
C PHE A 63 4.96 -2.12 -16.65
N GLY A 64 6.13 -2.57 -17.14
CA GLY A 64 6.27 -3.91 -17.73
C GLY A 64 6.07 -3.94 -19.25
N GLY A 65 5.82 -2.80 -19.92
CA GLY A 65 5.87 -2.66 -21.38
C GLY A 65 4.60 -3.07 -22.12
N ILE A 66 3.51 -3.41 -21.42
CA ILE A 66 2.23 -3.77 -22.05
C ILE A 66 1.59 -2.52 -22.67
N PRO A 67 1.21 -2.53 -23.97
CA PRO A 67 0.57 -1.39 -24.60
C PRO A 67 -0.85 -1.20 -24.08
N VAL A 68 -1.24 0.06 -23.87
CA VAL A 68 -2.57 0.48 -23.46
C VAL A 68 -3.07 1.51 -24.46
N GLU A 69 -4.27 1.29 -25.00
CA GLU A 69 -5.00 2.25 -25.82
C GLU A 69 -6.08 2.90 -24.95
N PRO A 70 -5.92 4.16 -24.50
CA PRO A 70 -6.92 4.82 -23.67
C PRO A 70 -8.16 5.19 -24.49
N HIS A 71 -9.31 5.27 -23.82
CA HIS A 71 -10.57 5.68 -24.44
C HIS A 71 -10.63 7.18 -24.72
N ALA A 72 -9.88 7.98 -23.91
CA ALA A 72 -9.87 9.45 -24.03
C ALA A 72 -8.64 10.05 -23.36
N SER A 73 -8.39 11.35 -23.64
CA SER A 73 -7.47 12.15 -22.83
C SER A 73 -8.18 12.71 -21.59
N MET A 74 -7.40 13.12 -20.57
CA MET A 74 -7.95 13.79 -19.40
C MET A 74 -8.66 15.10 -19.72
N THR A 75 -8.30 15.77 -20.83
CA THR A 75 -8.93 17.01 -21.28
C THR A 75 -10.26 16.80 -21.98
N ASP A 76 -10.51 15.59 -22.52
CA ASP A 76 -11.76 15.24 -23.18
C ASP A 76 -12.86 14.79 -22.18
N VAL A 77 -12.48 14.56 -20.93
CA VAL A 77 -13.41 14.18 -19.86
C VAL A 77 -13.78 15.41 -19.05
N SER A 78 -14.99 15.94 -19.30
CA SER A 78 -15.52 17.10 -18.57
C SER A 78 -16.10 16.69 -17.22
N ASP A 79 -16.85 15.58 -17.17
CA ASP A 79 -17.57 15.12 -16.00
C ASP A 79 -17.51 13.60 -15.85
N CYS A 80 -17.38 13.14 -14.61
CA CYS A 80 -17.50 11.72 -14.22
C CYS A 80 -17.99 11.63 -12.79
N ASP A 81 -18.67 10.53 -12.45
CA ASP A 81 -19.14 10.27 -11.10
C ASP A 81 -17.99 9.86 -10.18
N LEU A 82 -17.03 9.12 -10.74
CA LEU A 82 -15.85 8.63 -10.04
C LEU A 82 -14.61 8.70 -10.91
N LEU A 83 -13.52 9.18 -10.30
CA LEU A 83 -12.18 9.15 -10.85
C LEU A 83 -11.29 8.28 -9.96
N VAL A 84 -10.67 7.26 -10.55
CA VAL A 84 -9.69 6.40 -9.90
C VAL A 84 -8.31 6.73 -10.45
N VAL A 85 -7.42 7.23 -9.61
CA VAL A 85 -5.99 7.33 -9.94
C VAL A 85 -5.36 5.97 -9.67
N CYS A 86 -5.07 5.22 -10.74
CA CYS A 86 -4.36 3.97 -10.65
C CYS A 86 -2.97 4.17 -10.04
N ASP A 87 -2.31 3.08 -9.65
CA ASP A 87 -0.94 3.18 -9.18
C ASP A 87 -0.05 3.78 -10.28
N MET A 88 0.80 4.71 -9.89
CA MET A 88 1.82 5.31 -10.74
C MET A 88 3.16 5.12 -10.03
N TYR A 89 3.87 4.06 -10.38
CA TYR A 89 5.13 3.70 -9.70
C TYR A 89 6.12 4.86 -9.73
N SER A 90 6.66 5.17 -8.57
CA SER A 90 7.78 6.09 -8.42
C SER A 90 8.87 5.44 -7.57
N PRO A 91 10.14 5.58 -7.95
CA PRO A 91 11.25 5.18 -7.10
C PRO A 91 11.17 5.88 -5.74
N ILE A 92 11.36 5.11 -4.66
CA ILE A 92 11.24 5.64 -3.29
C ILE A 92 12.34 6.67 -2.96
N SER A 93 13.47 6.59 -3.65
CA SER A 93 14.58 7.55 -3.52
C SER A 93 14.39 8.84 -4.33
N GLY A 94 13.36 8.89 -5.19
CA GLY A 94 13.06 10.05 -6.03
C GLY A 94 12.08 11.02 -5.38
N SER A 95 11.84 12.15 -6.08
CA SER A 95 10.71 13.04 -5.81
C SER A 95 9.85 13.11 -7.09
N PRO A 96 8.67 12.48 -7.11
CA PRO A 96 7.84 12.40 -8.31
C PRO A 96 7.03 13.68 -8.57
N ARG A 97 7.21 14.75 -7.78
CA ARG A 97 6.37 15.94 -7.76
C ARG A 97 6.17 16.58 -9.13
N ALA A 98 7.25 16.74 -9.90
CA ALA A 98 7.16 17.36 -11.23
C ALA A 98 6.37 16.48 -12.23
N GLU A 99 6.49 15.16 -12.14
CA GLU A 99 5.76 14.21 -12.98
C GLU A 99 4.26 14.23 -12.65
N TYR A 100 3.92 14.31 -11.36
CA TYR A 100 2.53 14.27 -10.90
C TYR A 100 1.81 15.60 -10.97
N ALA A 101 2.53 16.72 -10.97
CA ALA A 101 1.96 18.05 -11.04
C ALA A 101 1.06 18.27 -12.27
N VAL A 102 1.32 17.55 -13.37
CA VAL A 102 0.54 17.68 -14.61
C VAL A 102 -0.93 17.25 -14.45
N TYR A 103 -1.24 16.43 -13.45
CA TYR A 103 -2.59 15.96 -13.17
C TYR A 103 -3.34 16.83 -12.16
N SER A 104 -2.63 17.71 -11.44
CA SER A 104 -3.14 18.39 -10.25
C SER A 104 -4.35 19.28 -10.52
N ASP A 105 -4.31 20.09 -11.56
CA ASP A 105 -5.41 21.00 -11.89
C ASP A 105 -6.67 20.24 -12.31
N TRP A 106 -6.52 19.22 -13.13
CA TRP A 106 -7.63 18.40 -13.59
C TRP A 106 -8.29 17.63 -12.43
N LEU A 107 -7.49 17.07 -11.52
CA LEU A 107 -7.97 16.38 -10.33
C LEU A 107 -8.75 17.31 -9.40
N ARG A 108 -8.20 18.51 -9.12
CA ARG A 108 -8.90 19.54 -8.31
C ARG A 108 -10.21 19.96 -8.92
N GLN A 109 -10.22 20.21 -10.23
CA GLN A 109 -11.44 20.60 -10.94
C GLN A 109 -12.48 19.49 -10.94
N SER A 110 -12.10 18.24 -11.18
CA SER A 110 -13.01 17.09 -11.13
C SER A 110 -13.63 16.93 -9.74
N TYR A 111 -12.80 17.03 -8.70
CA TYR A 111 -13.30 17.02 -7.31
C TYR A 111 -14.24 18.20 -7.02
N ALA A 112 -13.91 19.41 -7.47
CA ALA A 112 -14.75 20.59 -7.28
C ALA A 112 -16.10 20.49 -8.01
N ARG A 113 -16.16 19.86 -9.19
CA ARG A 113 -17.39 19.59 -9.94
C ARG A 113 -18.27 18.51 -9.31
N GLY A 114 -17.80 17.76 -8.36
CA GLY A 114 -18.62 16.77 -7.64
C GLY A 114 -18.19 15.34 -7.81
N SER A 115 -17.18 15.04 -8.64
CA SER A 115 -16.64 13.69 -8.78
C SER A 115 -16.12 13.15 -7.45
N MET A 116 -16.36 11.88 -7.17
CA MET A 116 -15.61 11.14 -6.17
C MET A 116 -14.20 10.88 -6.73
N VAL A 117 -13.17 11.02 -5.91
CA VAL A 117 -11.78 10.80 -6.32
C VAL A 117 -11.14 9.74 -5.46
N THR A 118 -10.59 8.72 -6.09
CA THR A 118 -9.98 7.59 -5.38
C THR A 118 -8.58 7.28 -5.91
N SER A 119 -7.80 6.52 -5.16
CA SER A 119 -6.47 6.12 -5.59
C SER A 119 -6.11 4.72 -5.13
N VAL A 120 -5.19 4.09 -5.86
CA VAL A 120 -4.56 2.82 -5.48
C VAL A 120 -3.06 3.04 -5.32
N CYS A 121 -2.49 2.51 -4.23
CA CYS A 121 -1.04 2.43 -4.02
C CYS A 121 -0.36 3.81 -4.14
N SER A 122 0.58 3.97 -5.07
CA SER A 122 1.29 5.22 -5.37
C SER A 122 0.41 6.29 -6.03
N GLY A 123 -0.77 5.95 -6.52
CA GLY A 123 -1.76 6.94 -6.97
C GLY A 123 -2.14 7.97 -5.89
N ALA A 124 -1.99 7.60 -4.60
CA ALA A 124 -2.16 8.54 -3.50
C ALA A 124 -1.13 9.68 -3.50
N LEU A 125 0.07 9.48 -4.05
CA LEU A 125 1.07 10.54 -4.20
C LEU A 125 0.62 11.60 -5.22
N VAL A 126 -0.08 11.17 -6.28
CA VAL A 126 -0.66 12.08 -7.27
C VAL A 126 -1.75 12.96 -6.64
N LEU A 127 -2.60 12.36 -5.78
CA LEU A 127 -3.60 13.11 -5.01
C LEU A 127 -2.96 14.04 -3.98
N ALA A 128 -1.86 13.63 -3.35
CA ALA A 128 -1.10 14.47 -2.41
C ALA A 128 -0.49 15.68 -3.13
N GLU A 129 0.11 15.49 -4.31
CA GLU A 129 0.65 16.60 -5.14
C GLU A 129 -0.45 17.56 -5.57
N ALA A 130 -1.65 17.07 -5.87
CA ALA A 130 -2.81 17.91 -6.12
C ALA A 130 -3.34 18.64 -4.86
N GLY A 131 -2.79 18.39 -3.67
CA GLY A 131 -3.23 18.97 -2.41
C GLY A 131 -4.55 18.40 -1.87
N LEU A 132 -5.11 17.36 -2.52
CA LEU A 132 -6.39 16.76 -2.15
C LEU A 132 -6.32 15.95 -0.85
N LEU A 133 -5.12 15.58 -0.40
CA LEU A 133 -4.91 14.83 0.85
C LEU A 133 -4.52 15.70 2.05
N ASN A 134 -4.42 17.01 1.89
CA ASN A 134 -4.06 17.91 2.97
C ASN A 134 -5.08 17.85 4.12
N GLY A 135 -4.60 17.63 5.34
CA GLY A 135 -5.42 17.48 6.55
C GLY A 135 -6.18 16.16 6.66
N ARG A 136 -5.91 15.19 5.77
CA ARG A 136 -6.62 13.90 5.72
C ARG A 136 -5.73 12.73 6.12
N GLU A 137 -6.35 11.69 6.69
CA GLU A 137 -5.76 10.36 6.73
C GLU A 137 -5.82 9.74 5.33
N THR A 138 -4.77 9.02 4.94
CA THR A 138 -4.67 8.39 3.62
C THR A 138 -4.05 7.00 3.72
N ALA A 139 -4.47 6.09 2.86
CA ALA A 139 -3.77 4.85 2.58
C ALA A 139 -2.92 5.00 1.32
N SER A 140 -1.75 4.40 1.34
CA SER A 140 -0.88 4.21 0.18
C SER A 140 -0.06 2.94 0.43
N HIS A 141 0.81 2.56 -0.49
CA HIS A 141 1.73 1.47 -0.20
C HIS A 141 2.62 1.83 1.02
N TRP A 142 2.78 0.89 1.94
CA TRP A 142 3.54 1.08 3.19
C TRP A 142 4.97 1.60 2.97
N ALA A 143 5.57 1.29 1.82
CA ALA A 143 6.93 1.70 1.47
C ALA A 143 7.09 3.21 1.23
N TYR A 144 6.01 3.94 0.93
CA TYR A 144 6.05 5.38 0.70
C TYR A 144 5.95 6.23 1.98
N ALA A 145 5.98 5.62 3.16
CA ALA A 145 5.80 6.34 4.42
C ALA A 145 6.80 7.48 4.64
N GLU A 146 8.07 7.26 4.30
CA GLU A 146 9.10 8.28 4.44
C GLU A 146 8.94 9.40 3.41
N LEU A 147 8.54 9.06 2.18
CA LEU A 147 8.28 10.02 1.13
C LEU A 147 7.09 10.92 1.50
N PHE A 148 5.99 10.34 2.03
CA PHE A 148 4.86 11.12 2.54
C PHE A 148 5.27 12.07 3.65
N ALA A 149 6.03 11.59 4.65
CA ALA A 149 6.49 12.42 5.77
C ALA A 149 7.40 13.57 5.31
N LYS A 150 8.20 13.35 4.28
CA LYS A 150 9.14 14.34 3.74
C LYS A 150 8.45 15.34 2.81
N ASP A 151 7.74 14.86 1.81
CA ASP A 151 7.28 15.69 0.68
C ASP A 151 5.81 16.15 0.85
N TYR A 152 5.00 15.40 1.64
CA TYR A 152 3.58 15.66 1.85
C TYR A 152 3.18 15.64 3.33
N PRO A 153 3.84 16.42 4.21
CA PRO A 153 3.65 16.36 5.67
C PRO A 153 2.24 16.77 6.13
N ALA A 154 1.46 17.41 5.25
CA ALA A 154 0.06 17.76 5.53
C ALA A 154 -0.90 16.58 5.40
N ALA A 155 -0.49 15.45 4.82
CA ALA A 155 -1.27 14.22 4.74
C ALA A 155 -0.79 13.22 5.79
N THR A 156 -1.72 12.51 6.46
CA THR A 156 -1.38 11.50 7.48
C THR A 156 -1.47 10.11 6.90
N LEU A 157 -0.32 9.48 6.58
CA LEU A 157 -0.31 8.12 6.02
C LEU A 157 -0.61 7.06 7.08
N ARG A 158 -1.67 6.30 6.88
CA ARG A 158 -2.06 5.09 7.64
C ARG A 158 -1.43 3.86 6.99
N ARG A 159 -0.25 3.47 7.49
CA ARG A 159 0.55 2.36 6.93
C ARG A 159 -0.09 0.98 7.09
N ASP A 160 -1.04 0.86 8.00
CA ASP A 160 -1.76 -0.36 8.35
C ASP A 160 -3.04 -0.55 7.53
N SER A 161 -3.59 0.53 7.00
CA SER A 161 -4.91 0.52 6.36
C SER A 161 -4.86 0.04 4.92
N ILE A 162 -5.82 -0.81 4.55
CA ILE A 162 -6.07 -1.20 3.16
C ILE A 162 -6.87 -0.12 2.44
N LEU A 163 -7.91 0.38 3.08
CA LEU A 163 -8.70 1.54 2.62
C LEU A 163 -8.70 2.60 3.70
N CYS A 164 -8.51 3.86 3.33
CA CYS A 164 -8.87 5.02 4.13
C CYS A 164 -10.08 5.69 3.50
N LEU A 165 -11.14 5.68 4.27
CA LEU A 165 -12.37 6.41 4.02
C LEU A 165 -12.29 7.66 4.89
N THR A 166 -12.24 8.83 4.30
CA THR A 166 -12.44 10.07 5.03
C THR A 166 -13.93 10.24 5.36
N GLU A 167 -14.32 11.21 6.16
CA GLU A 167 -15.68 11.36 6.71
C GLU A 167 -16.79 11.08 5.68
N GLU A 168 -18.00 10.65 6.12
CA GLU A 168 -19.16 10.25 5.28
C GLU A 168 -19.50 11.20 4.12
N LYS A 169 -19.13 12.46 4.23
CA LYS A 169 -19.33 13.50 3.21
C LYS A 169 -18.13 13.68 2.29
N ASP A 170 -16.99 13.07 2.62
CA ASP A 170 -15.79 13.21 1.80
C ASP A 170 -15.85 12.23 0.63
N ARG A 171 -15.54 12.74 -0.54
CA ARG A 171 -15.56 12.00 -1.78
C ARG A 171 -14.16 11.51 -2.16
N ILE A 172 -13.24 11.42 -1.15
CA ILE A 172 -11.89 10.91 -1.34
C ILE A 172 -11.75 9.58 -0.60
N VAL A 173 -11.33 8.54 -1.34
CA VAL A 173 -10.99 7.23 -0.79
C VAL A 173 -9.66 6.78 -1.34
N THR A 174 -8.77 6.34 -0.47
CA THR A 174 -7.45 5.89 -0.88
C THR A 174 -7.24 4.43 -0.49
N ALA A 175 -6.66 3.65 -1.42
CA ALA A 175 -6.32 2.25 -1.22
C ALA A 175 -4.80 2.07 -1.07
N GLY A 176 -4.41 1.11 -0.25
CA GLY A 176 -3.03 0.82 0.14
C GLY A 176 -2.17 0.16 -0.94
N GLY A 177 -1.57 -0.98 -0.64
CA GLY A 177 -0.69 -1.70 -1.57
C GLY A 177 -1.36 -2.10 -2.87
N VAL A 178 -0.55 -2.57 -3.82
CA VAL A 178 -0.99 -2.83 -5.21
C VAL A 178 -2.31 -3.58 -5.30
N THR A 179 -2.45 -4.72 -4.60
CA THR A 179 -3.66 -5.56 -4.66
C THR A 179 -4.87 -4.98 -3.92
N SER A 180 -4.73 -3.89 -3.17
CA SER A 180 -5.86 -3.20 -2.53
C SER A 180 -6.86 -2.58 -3.53
N TRP A 181 -6.55 -2.65 -4.84
CA TRP A 181 -7.53 -2.31 -5.87
C TRP A 181 -8.78 -3.21 -5.79
N GLN A 182 -8.65 -4.43 -5.25
CA GLN A 182 -9.78 -5.36 -5.12
C GLN A 182 -10.82 -4.84 -4.11
N GLU A 183 -10.36 -4.41 -2.93
CA GLU A 183 -11.25 -3.81 -1.93
C GLU A 183 -11.82 -2.48 -2.40
N LEU A 184 -11.01 -1.69 -3.10
CA LEU A 184 -11.48 -0.44 -3.69
C LEU A 184 -12.58 -0.70 -4.75
N ALA A 185 -12.40 -1.70 -5.62
CA ALA A 185 -13.41 -2.09 -6.60
C ALA A 185 -14.73 -2.50 -5.93
N LEU A 186 -14.67 -3.36 -4.91
CA LEU A 186 -15.86 -3.78 -4.16
C LEU A 186 -16.53 -2.61 -3.43
N TYR A 187 -15.75 -1.68 -2.87
CA TYR A 187 -16.28 -0.45 -2.28
C TYR A 187 -16.99 0.42 -3.32
N ILE A 188 -16.39 0.63 -4.48
CA ILE A 188 -16.98 1.39 -5.60
C ILE A 188 -18.31 0.75 -6.03
N ILE A 189 -18.32 -0.57 -6.24
CA ILE A 189 -19.51 -1.30 -6.65
C ILE A 189 -20.62 -1.18 -5.60
N ALA A 190 -20.28 -1.38 -4.33
CA ALA A 190 -21.26 -1.22 -3.24
C ALA A 190 -21.83 0.20 -3.18
N ARG A 191 -21.02 1.21 -3.45
CA ARG A 191 -21.39 2.63 -3.40
C ARG A 191 -22.32 3.05 -4.55
N PHE A 192 -22.09 2.55 -5.76
CA PHE A 192 -22.81 2.97 -6.97
C PHE A 192 -23.89 1.97 -7.41
N CYS A 193 -23.72 0.68 -7.13
CA CYS A 193 -24.61 -0.39 -7.59
C CYS A 193 -25.25 -1.17 -6.42
N GLY A 194 -24.87 -0.88 -5.18
CA GLY A 194 -25.39 -1.53 -3.98
C GLY A 194 -24.60 -2.76 -3.53
N THR A 195 -24.79 -3.14 -2.27
CA THR A 195 -24.05 -4.22 -1.61
C THR A 195 -24.25 -5.58 -2.28
N GLU A 196 -25.44 -5.85 -2.81
CA GLU A 196 -25.75 -7.09 -3.51
C GLU A 196 -24.87 -7.27 -4.76
N ALA A 197 -24.75 -6.22 -5.59
CA ALA A 197 -23.88 -6.24 -6.77
C ALA A 197 -22.41 -6.46 -6.39
N ALA A 198 -21.95 -5.85 -5.31
CA ALA A 198 -20.58 -6.07 -4.81
C ALA A 198 -20.34 -7.53 -4.38
N LEU A 199 -21.29 -8.15 -3.67
CA LEU A 199 -21.22 -9.55 -3.27
C LEU A 199 -21.27 -10.51 -4.46
N GLN A 200 -22.09 -10.24 -5.45
CA GLN A 200 -22.17 -11.01 -6.69
C GLN A 200 -20.84 -10.93 -7.45
N THR A 201 -20.29 -9.74 -7.61
CA THR A 201 -19.00 -9.51 -8.27
C THR A 201 -17.85 -10.19 -7.51
N ALA A 202 -17.82 -10.11 -6.17
CA ALA A 202 -16.84 -10.79 -5.35
C ALA A 202 -16.85 -12.31 -5.57
N LYS A 203 -18.04 -12.92 -5.72
CA LYS A 203 -18.18 -14.35 -6.01
C LYS A 203 -17.67 -14.73 -7.40
N VAL A 204 -17.99 -13.92 -8.41
CA VAL A 204 -17.55 -14.17 -9.81
C VAL A 204 -16.03 -14.14 -9.90
N HIS A 205 -15.40 -13.13 -9.32
CA HIS A 205 -13.96 -12.91 -9.44
C HIS A 205 -13.14 -13.53 -8.30
N LEU A 206 -13.78 -14.27 -7.37
CA LEU A 206 -13.15 -14.87 -6.17
C LEU A 206 -12.35 -13.84 -5.36
N LEU A 207 -12.85 -12.62 -5.24
CA LEU A 207 -12.21 -11.56 -4.50
C LEU A 207 -12.39 -11.78 -3.00
N SER A 208 -11.29 -11.74 -2.25
CA SER A 208 -11.25 -11.86 -0.79
C SER A 208 -10.51 -10.68 -0.19
N GLY A 209 -11.03 -10.15 0.92
CA GLY A 209 -10.43 -8.97 1.57
C GLY A 209 -9.07 -9.25 2.22
N HIS A 210 -8.28 -8.17 2.40
CA HIS A 210 -7.03 -8.17 3.17
C HIS A 210 -7.32 -7.86 4.65
N GLU A 211 -7.99 -8.77 5.37
CA GLU A 211 -8.43 -8.59 6.77
C GLU A 211 -7.32 -8.16 7.74
N LEU A 212 -6.06 -8.52 7.47
CA LEU A 212 -4.90 -8.20 8.32
C LEU A 212 -4.22 -6.87 7.96
N GLY A 213 -4.72 -6.13 7.00
CA GLY A 213 -4.09 -4.90 6.53
C GLY A 213 -2.74 -5.12 5.83
N GLN A 214 -1.95 -4.06 5.71
CA GLN A 214 -0.66 -4.07 5.01
C GLN A 214 0.54 -4.45 5.89
N LEU A 215 0.44 -4.32 7.21
CA LEU A 215 1.58 -4.50 8.12
C LEU A 215 2.28 -5.86 8.01
N PRO A 216 1.60 -7.00 7.77
CA PRO A 216 2.28 -8.27 7.58
C PRO A 216 3.26 -8.28 6.40
N PHE A 217 2.99 -7.49 5.38
CA PHE A 217 3.81 -7.38 4.17
C PHE A 217 4.88 -6.28 4.27
N ALA A 218 4.75 -5.39 5.25
CA ALA A 218 5.67 -4.27 5.40
C ALA A 218 7.04 -4.75 5.90
N ALA A 219 8.12 -4.28 5.27
CA ALA A 219 9.43 -4.35 5.87
C ALA A 219 9.45 -3.42 7.10
N VAL A 220 9.75 -3.99 8.27
CA VAL A 220 9.77 -3.22 9.52
C VAL A 220 11.02 -2.35 9.58
N ASN A 221 12.10 -2.78 8.92
CA ASN A 221 13.36 -2.04 8.89
C ASN A 221 13.83 -1.83 7.46
N ARG A 222 13.93 -0.57 7.06
CA ARG A 222 14.55 -0.19 5.79
C ARG A 222 15.97 0.32 6.07
N ARG A 223 16.93 -0.15 5.29
CA ARG A 223 18.30 0.33 5.36
C ARG A 223 18.34 1.76 4.80
N ILE A 224 18.53 2.75 5.67
CA ILE A 224 18.81 4.13 5.29
C ILE A 224 20.32 4.29 5.43
N GLU A 225 20.98 4.76 4.38
CA GLU A 225 22.40 5.14 4.48
C GLU A 225 22.50 6.47 5.25
N PRO A 226 22.98 6.46 6.50
CA PRO A 226 23.07 7.68 7.26
C PRO A 226 24.26 8.53 6.77
N SER A 227 24.06 9.83 6.69
CA SER A 227 25.15 10.79 6.48
C SER A 227 26.11 10.88 7.69
N ASP A 228 25.76 10.24 8.82
CA ASP A 228 26.53 10.20 10.06
C ASP A 228 27.36 8.91 10.14
N GLY A 229 28.66 8.99 9.86
CA GLY A 229 29.57 7.84 9.84
C GLY A 229 29.70 7.11 11.18
N VAL A 230 29.45 7.77 12.34
CA VAL A 230 29.44 7.10 13.65
C VAL A 230 28.20 6.22 13.76
N ILE A 231 27.05 6.73 13.33
CA ILE A 231 25.78 5.97 13.36
C ILE A 231 25.80 4.86 12.33
N ALA A 232 26.40 5.08 11.14
CA ALA A 232 26.58 4.03 10.13
C ALA A 232 27.31 2.80 10.69
N ARG A 233 28.44 3.00 11.41
CA ARG A 233 29.14 1.90 12.06
C ARG A 233 28.30 1.17 13.11
N CYS A 234 27.49 1.91 13.87
CA CYS A 234 26.55 1.29 14.83
C CYS A 234 25.47 0.46 14.13
N GLN A 235 24.99 0.91 12.96
CA GLN A 235 24.04 0.13 12.15
C GLN A 235 24.66 -1.12 11.55
N GLU A 236 25.89 -1.06 11.06
CA GLU A 236 26.62 -2.24 10.58
C GLU A 236 26.82 -3.26 11.69
N TRP A 237 27.25 -2.79 12.87
CA TRP A 237 27.44 -3.68 14.02
C TRP A 237 26.14 -4.35 14.46
N ILE A 238 25.04 -3.58 14.62
CA ILE A 238 23.78 -4.13 15.11
C ILE A 238 23.11 -5.07 14.10
N ALA A 239 23.34 -4.89 12.80
CA ALA A 239 22.84 -5.81 11.78
C ALA A 239 23.34 -7.26 11.98
N LEU A 240 24.53 -7.40 12.54
CA LEU A 240 25.13 -8.71 12.85
C LEU A 240 24.97 -9.13 14.31
N ASN A 241 24.54 -8.23 15.19
CA ASN A 241 24.50 -8.42 16.64
C ASN A 241 23.12 -8.09 17.26
N TYR A 242 22.05 -8.13 16.49
CA TYR A 242 20.70 -7.77 16.95
C TYR A 242 20.22 -8.64 18.13
N ALA A 243 20.67 -9.89 18.22
CA ALA A 243 20.30 -10.83 19.28
C ALA A 243 21.10 -10.62 20.57
N ALA A 244 22.17 -9.83 20.55
CA ALA A 244 23.03 -9.62 21.72
C ALA A 244 22.25 -9.09 22.93
N PRO A 245 22.64 -9.44 24.16
CA PRO A 245 22.11 -8.80 25.35
C PRO A 245 22.52 -7.33 25.40
N ASN A 246 21.60 -6.44 25.81
CA ASN A 246 21.85 -4.98 25.91
C ASN A 246 22.44 -4.30 24.66
N PRO A 247 21.88 -4.54 23.46
CA PRO A 247 22.49 -4.09 22.21
C PRO A 247 22.55 -2.56 22.08
N VAL A 248 21.64 -1.83 22.71
CA VAL A 248 21.66 -0.36 22.75
C VAL A 248 22.87 0.16 23.52
N GLN A 249 23.22 -0.47 24.65
CA GLN A 249 24.40 -0.10 25.42
C GLN A 249 25.67 -0.37 24.61
N ALA A 250 25.77 -1.53 23.97
CA ALA A 250 26.89 -1.88 23.12
C ALA A 250 27.11 -0.90 21.95
N MET A 251 26.02 -0.48 21.28
CA MET A 251 26.10 0.58 20.27
C MET A 251 26.53 1.94 20.85
N THR A 252 26.07 2.28 22.05
CA THR A 252 26.45 3.51 22.73
C THR A 252 27.96 3.51 23.01
N ASP A 253 28.48 2.43 23.54
CA ASP A 253 29.91 2.25 23.83
C ASP A 253 30.74 2.30 22.52
N LEU A 254 30.29 1.61 21.48
CA LEU A 254 30.91 1.63 20.15
C LEU A 254 30.97 3.04 19.53
N SER A 255 29.95 3.85 19.79
CA SER A 255 29.87 5.22 19.27
C SER A 255 30.86 6.19 19.95
N GLY A 256 31.30 5.89 21.17
CA GLY A 256 32.10 6.78 22.00
C GLY A 256 31.35 8.03 22.49
N LEU A 257 30.03 8.06 22.35
CA LEU A 257 29.18 9.22 22.66
C LEU A 257 28.47 9.04 24.01
N PRO A 258 28.20 10.12 24.74
CA PRO A 258 27.26 10.06 25.87
C PRO A 258 25.88 9.55 25.41
N SER A 259 25.21 8.71 26.20
CA SER A 259 23.97 8.00 25.84
C SER A 259 22.88 8.92 25.28
N ARG A 260 22.67 10.10 25.86
CA ARG A 260 21.67 11.08 25.37
C ARG A 260 22.04 11.63 23.98
N THR A 261 23.35 11.90 23.76
CA THR A 261 23.85 12.38 22.46
C THR A 261 23.72 11.28 21.40
N PHE A 262 24.11 10.04 21.74
CA PHE A 262 23.94 8.89 20.88
C PHE A 262 22.48 8.71 20.43
N SER A 263 21.55 8.63 21.39
CA SER A 263 20.12 8.46 21.10
C SER A 263 19.56 9.53 20.17
N ARG A 264 19.91 10.81 20.42
CA ARG A 264 19.46 11.92 19.57
C ARG A 264 20.03 11.83 18.16
N ARG A 265 21.35 11.57 18.01
CA ARG A 265 22.00 11.42 16.70
C ARG A 265 21.49 10.21 15.94
N PHE A 266 21.31 9.08 16.66
CA PHE A 266 20.77 7.86 16.07
C PHE A 266 19.34 8.09 15.53
N GLN A 267 18.49 8.71 16.31
CA GLN A 267 17.12 9.05 15.88
C GLN A 267 17.11 10.05 14.71
N SER A 268 17.98 11.06 14.72
CA SER A 268 18.11 12.02 13.63
C SER A 268 18.57 11.35 12.33
N ALA A 269 19.48 10.37 12.41
CA ALA A 269 20.05 9.69 11.25
C ALA A 269 19.17 8.56 10.71
N THR A 270 18.37 7.90 11.58
CA THR A 270 17.62 6.68 11.23
C THR A 270 16.11 6.84 11.28
N GLY A 271 15.61 7.97 11.79
CA GLY A 271 14.18 8.20 12.03
C GLY A 271 13.60 7.42 13.22
N ARG A 272 14.41 6.61 13.95
CA ARG A 272 13.98 5.73 15.04
C ARG A 272 14.85 5.86 16.27
N SER A 273 14.27 5.60 17.44
CA SER A 273 15.09 5.42 18.64
C SER A 273 15.97 4.16 18.50
N PRO A 274 17.15 4.08 19.17
CA PRO A 274 18.00 2.89 19.11
C PRO A 274 17.27 1.60 19.47
N ILE A 275 16.40 1.62 20.49
CA ILE A 275 15.65 0.42 20.92
C ILE A 275 14.58 0.01 19.90
N ASP A 276 13.85 0.97 19.30
CA ASP A 276 12.86 0.67 18.27
C ASP A 276 13.54 0.10 17.01
N TYR A 277 14.75 0.57 16.69
CA TYR A 277 15.54 0.06 15.58
C TYR A 277 15.96 -1.39 15.83
N VAL A 278 16.46 -1.73 17.02
CA VAL A 278 16.80 -3.11 17.40
C VAL A 278 15.57 -4.02 17.36
N GLN A 279 14.45 -3.56 17.92
CA GLN A 279 13.20 -4.33 17.87
C GLN A 279 12.74 -4.60 16.44
N ALA A 280 12.87 -3.60 15.56
CA ALA A 280 12.53 -3.75 14.15
C ALA A 280 13.41 -4.82 13.48
N LEU A 281 14.73 -4.81 13.69
CA LEU A 281 15.64 -5.85 13.17
C LEU A 281 15.26 -7.24 13.67
N ARG A 282 15.06 -7.40 14.99
CA ARG A 282 14.68 -8.69 15.58
C ARG A 282 13.38 -9.26 14.99
N ILE A 283 12.41 -8.38 14.71
CA ILE A 283 11.13 -8.81 14.11
C ILE A 283 11.31 -9.19 12.63
N GLU A 284 12.16 -8.49 11.87
CA GLU A 284 12.45 -8.89 10.48
C GLU A 284 13.14 -10.25 10.41
N GLU A 285 14.14 -10.49 11.25
CA GLU A 285 14.79 -11.80 11.33
C GLU A 285 13.81 -12.90 11.77
N ALA A 286 12.94 -12.61 12.75
CA ALA A 286 11.90 -13.54 13.16
C ALA A 286 10.90 -13.86 12.03
N LYS A 287 10.54 -12.88 11.19
CA LYS A 287 9.70 -13.10 10.00
C LYS A 287 10.38 -14.07 9.04
N GLN A 288 11.66 -13.84 8.71
CA GLN A 288 12.41 -14.72 7.84
C GLN A 288 12.49 -16.15 8.39
N MET A 289 12.76 -16.32 9.69
CA MET A 289 12.75 -17.64 10.32
C MET A 289 11.38 -18.31 10.29
N LEU A 290 10.30 -17.55 10.52
CA LEU A 290 8.92 -18.05 10.44
C LEU A 290 8.55 -18.50 9.02
N GLU A 291 9.11 -17.89 7.99
CA GLU A 291 8.89 -18.21 6.57
C GLU A 291 9.66 -19.47 6.13
N THR A 292 10.87 -19.67 6.67
CA THR A 292 11.85 -20.64 6.16
C THR A 292 12.06 -21.85 7.05
N SER A 293 11.62 -21.82 8.33
CA SER A 293 11.79 -22.93 9.28
C SER A 293 10.48 -23.40 9.91
N ALA A 294 10.51 -24.63 10.46
CA ALA A 294 9.44 -25.19 11.27
C ALA A 294 9.66 -24.98 12.77
N ASP A 295 10.70 -24.24 13.18
CA ASP A 295 11.08 -24.07 14.57
C ASP A 295 9.94 -23.51 15.43
N PRO A 296 9.77 -23.97 16.67
CA PRO A 296 8.76 -23.41 17.56
C PRO A 296 8.92 -21.90 17.73
N VAL A 297 7.81 -21.17 17.77
CA VAL A 297 7.80 -19.69 17.95
C VAL A 297 8.60 -19.26 19.18
N VAL A 298 8.62 -20.08 20.23
CA VAL A 298 9.41 -19.80 21.44
C VAL A 298 10.91 -19.89 21.16
N ALA A 299 11.34 -20.88 20.36
CA ALA A 299 12.75 -21.01 19.97
C ALA A 299 13.19 -19.81 19.12
N ILE A 300 12.39 -19.43 18.11
CA ILE A 300 12.65 -18.23 17.30
C ILE A 300 12.73 -16.98 18.16
N SER A 301 11.84 -16.82 19.15
CA SER A 301 11.87 -15.66 20.04
C SER A 301 13.19 -15.55 20.83
N ALA A 302 13.72 -16.68 21.30
CA ALA A 302 15.00 -16.73 22.00
C ALA A 302 16.17 -16.43 21.05
N GLU A 303 16.16 -16.99 19.85
CA GLU A 303 17.21 -16.83 18.85
C GLU A 303 17.35 -15.38 18.39
N VAL A 304 16.23 -14.66 18.22
CA VAL A 304 16.27 -13.23 17.91
C VAL A 304 16.49 -12.33 19.13
N GLY A 305 16.85 -12.90 20.30
CA GLY A 305 17.31 -12.18 21.48
C GLY A 305 16.25 -11.73 22.46
N TYR A 306 15.03 -12.34 22.44
CA TYR A 306 14.03 -12.12 23.48
C TYR A 306 14.14 -13.15 24.60
N GLN A 307 14.26 -12.69 25.84
CA GLN A 307 14.24 -13.56 27.03
C GLN A 307 12.80 -13.96 27.44
N ASP A 308 11.81 -13.12 27.07
CA ASP A 308 10.38 -13.35 27.33
C ASP A 308 9.61 -13.48 26.02
N ALA A 309 9.08 -14.68 25.77
CA ALA A 309 8.26 -14.97 24.60
C ALA A 309 6.94 -14.15 24.54
N ALA A 310 6.43 -13.69 25.69
CA ALA A 310 5.24 -12.84 25.72
C ALA A 310 5.59 -11.42 25.24
N ALA A 311 6.74 -10.86 25.64
CA ALA A 311 7.24 -9.60 25.12
C ALA A 311 7.49 -9.66 23.62
N PHE A 312 8.10 -10.76 23.13
CA PHE A 312 8.25 -11.01 21.69
C PHE A 312 6.91 -10.97 20.95
N ARG A 313 5.90 -11.74 21.39
CA ARG A 313 4.58 -11.77 20.73
C ARG A 313 3.91 -10.41 20.70
N ARG A 314 4.01 -9.61 21.76
CA ARG A 314 3.48 -8.24 21.80
C ARG A 314 4.17 -7.35 20.78
N THR A 315 5.51 -7.37 20.74
CA THR A 315 6.31 -6.58 19.81
C THR A 315 6.08 -7.02 18.37
N PHE A 316 6.06 -8.33 18.12
CA PHE A 316 5.76 -8.88 16.79
C PHE A 316 4.40 -8.40 16.30
N ARG A 317 3.35 -8.53 17.11
CA ARG A 317 2.00 -8.07 16.74
C ARG A 317 1.94 -6.56 16.52
N LYS A 318 2.62 -5.78 17.36
CA LYS A 318 2.70 -4.31 17.21
C LYS A 318 3.31 -3.90 15.86
N LEU A 319 4.38 -4.59 15.44
CA LEU A 319 5.15 -4.20 14.25
C LEU A 319 4.67 -4.87 12.95
N SER A 320 4.08 -6.08 13.04
CA SER A 320 3.61 -6.84 11.87
C SER A 320 2.09 -6.92 11.74
N GLY A 321 1.32 -6.37 12.68
CA GLY A 321 -0.15 -6.39 12.65
C GLY A 321 -0.80 -7.74 12.94
N THR A 322 -0.02 -8.82 13.10
CA THR A 322 -0.54 -10.18 13.27
C THR A 322 0.28 -10.98 14.29
N THR A 323 -0.19 -12.16 14.68
CA THR A 323 0.58 -13.04 15.56
C THR A 323 1.67 -13.80 14.79
N PRO A 324 2.78 -14.23 15.45
CA PRO A 324 3.80 -15.06 14.79
C PRO A 324 3.24 -16.35 14.18
N ALA A 325 2.27 -16.99 14.83
CA ALA A 325 1.63 -18.21 14.34
C ALA A 325 0.79 -17.97 13.08
N ASP A 326 0.00 -16.88 13.06
CA ASP A 326 -0.79 -16.50 11.91
C ASP A 326 0.08 -16.04 10.75
N TYR A 327 1.18 -15.32 11.05
CA TYR A 327 2.19 -14.91 10.07
C TYR A 327 2.79 -16.15 9.39
N ARG A 328 3.26 -17.14 10.18
CA ARG A 328 3.78 -18.40 9.64
C ARG A 328 2.75 -19.10 8.76
N ARG A 329 1.53 -19.28 9.24
CA ARG A 329 0.47 -19.97 8.49
C ARG A 329 0.23 -19.34 7.12
N ARG A 330 0.40 -18.03 7.00
CA ARG A 330 0.18 -17.30 5.75
C ARG A 330 1.38 -17.39 4.80
N PHE A 331 2.59 -17.22 5.31
CA PHE A 331 3.78 -17.02 4.47
C PHE A 331 4.65 -18.28 4.29
N SER A 332 4.66 -19.23 5.23
CA SER A 332 5.44 -20.48 5.06
C SER A 332 4.92 -21.36 3.92
N ARG A 333 3.62 -21.30 3.61
CA ARG A 333 3.04 -22.05 2.48
C ARG A 333 3.53 -21.56 1.10
N LEU A 334 4.02 -20.34 1.01
CA LEU A 334 4.62 -19.80 -0.22
C LEU A 334 6.03 -20.35 -0.47
N GLY A 335 6.73 -20.79 0.60
CA GLY A 335 8.09 -21.34 0.51
C GLY A 335 8.17 -22.88 0.35
N VAL A 336 7.16 -23.64 0.79
CA VAL A 336 7.20 -25.10 0.82
C VAL A 336 6.80 -25.75 -0.53
N GLY A 337 6.23 -24.99 -1.45
CA GLY A 337 5.89 -25.50 -2.80
C GLY A 337 7.09 -25.73 -3.72
N ALA A 338 8.31 -25.33 -3.35
CA ALA A 338 9.51 -25.42 -4.18
C ALA A 338 10.42 -26.63 -3.87
N GLN A 339 10.09 -27.48 -2.88
CA GLN A 339 10.93 -28.61 -2.49
C GLN A 339 10.24 -29.99 -2.58
N GLY A 340 9.18 -30.11 -3.38
CA GLY A 340 8.48 -31.37 -3.59
C GLY A 340 8.30 -31.70 -5.06
N ASN A 341 9.35 -32.12 -5.74
CA ASN A 341 9.34 -33.10 -6.83
C ASN A 341 10.76 -33.64 -7.02
#